data_ee883ee91e2444df6208efe73fd94731
#
_entry.id   ee883ee91e2444df6208efe73fd94731
#
_cell.length_a   1.000
_cell.length_b   1.000
_cell.length_c   1.000
_cell.angle_alpha   90.00
_cell.angle_beta   90.00
_cell.angle_gamma   90.00
#
_symmetry.space_group_name_H-M   'P 1'
#
loop_
_entity.id
_entity.type
_entity.pdbx_description
1 polymer ?
#
loop_
_entity_poly.entity_id
_entity_poly.type
_entity_poly.pdbx_seq_one_letter_code
_entity_poly.pdbx_strand_id
1 'polypeptide(L)'
;MLRQTVLQLAVQGRLARQEPWDEPAVKLVERIRKEKGQLVKDGKIGKTKLTPEIESEEIPYPIPKNWIWTRLDHITYISTGSTPSTSTKEYYIGGSIPWVTSSLTSQKLIFNADTKITEKAVEDCSLKIYPEGTLLVALYGQGKTRGQVSELGIPATINQACSAIVFWKANAPVKEYLKLVLTGNYEKIRSISAGGAQPNLNGDKIKRTLIPLPPLAEQHRIVARVDALMKLCDALEARLKERAAVQGRLVGSVVKEVVS
;
A
#
# COMPACT_ATOMS: atom_id res chain seq x y z
N MET A 1 -8.60 11.85 12.48
CA MET A 1 -8.32 11.23 13.79
C MET A 1 -8.96 9.84 13.91
N LEU A 2 -10.29 9.65 13.84
CA LEU A 2 -10.96 8.34 14.01
C LEU A 2 -10.44 7.23 13.08
N ARG A 3 -10.33 7.48 11.76
CA ARG A 3 -9.82 6.50 10.79
C ARG A 3 -8.40 6.01 11.13
N GLN A 4 -7.53 6.91 11.54
CA GLN A 4 -6.16 6.58 11.92
C GLN A 4 -6.11 5.71 13.19
N THR A 5 -6.98 6.01 14.17
CA THR A 5 -7.13 5.17 15.38
C THR A 5 -7.57 3.76 15.02
N VAL A 6 -8.55 3.61 14.11
CA VAL A 6 -8.99 2.29 13.64
C VAL A 6 -7.83 1.49 13.02
N LEU A 7 -7.06 2.11 12.13
CA LEU A 7 -5.89 1.47 11.50
C LEU A 7 -4.82 1.09 12.54
N GLN A 8 -4.58 1.95 13.51
CA GLN A 8 -3.61 1.69 14.57
C GLN A 8 -4.04 0.52 15.46
N LEU A 9 -5.31 0.45 15.86
CA LEU A 9 -5.84 -0.66 16.64
C LEU A 9 -5.78 -1.99 15.85
N ALA A 10 -6.01 -1.93 14.55
CA ALA A 10 -5.93 -3.09 13.66
C ALA A 10 -4.53 -3.73 13.67
N VAL A 11 -3.48 -2.90 13.49
CA VAL A 11 -2.10 -3.39 13.44
C VAL A 11 -1.51 -3.76 14.80
N GLN A 12 -2.18 -3.39 15.89
CA GLN A 12 -1.80 -3.77 17.26
C GLN A 12 -2.51 -5.02 17.77
N GLY A 13 -3.35 -5.68 16.94
CA GLY A 13 -4.14 -6.84 17.36
C GLY A 13 -5.25 -6.52 18.36
N ARG A 14 -5.76 -5.27 18.35
CA ARG A 14 -6.78 -4.77 19.30
C ARG A 14 -8.16 -4.55 18.66
N LEU A 15 -8.31 -4.89 17.39
CA LEU A 15 -9.53 -4.61 16.63
C LEU A 15 -10.40 -5.84 16.38
N ALA A 16 -9.80 -7.01 16.27
CA ALA A 16 -10.48 -8.28 16.03
C ALA A 16 -10.21 -9.26 17.16
N ARG A 17 -11.12 -10.22 17.33
CA ARG A 17 -10.93 -11.27 18.31
C ARG A 17 -9.85 -12.25 17.83
N GLN A 18 -8.97 -12.62 18.74
CA GLN A 18 -7.96 -13.66 18.54
C GLN A 18 -8.55 -15.02 18.92
N GLU A 19 -8.42 -15.97 18.00
CA GLU A 19 -8.95 -17.31 18.21
C GLU A 19 -7.79 -18.29 18.47
N PRO A 20 -7.84 -19.08 19.56
CA PRO A 20 -6.74 -19.99 19.92
C PRO A 20 -6.44 -21.07 18.88
N TRP A 21 -7.41 -21.40 18.04
CA TRP A 21 -7.30 -22.40 16.98
C TRP A 21 -6.81 -21.87 15.64
N ASP A 22 -6.61 -20.56 15.52
CA ASP A 22 -6.01 -20.02 14.30
C ASP A 22 -4.58 -20.54 14.13
N GLU A 23 -4.24 -20.95 12.91
CA GLU A 23 -2.89 -21.41 12.60
C GLU A 23 -1.90 -20.25 12.84
N PRO A 24 -0.85 -20.43 13.67
CA PRO A 24 0.10 -19.36 13.96
C PRO A 24 0.73 -18.76 12.70
N ALA A 25 0.93 -17.43 12.68
CA ALA A 25 1.44 -16.72 11.52
C ALA A 25 2.83 -17.20 11.04
N VAL A 26 3.65 -17.81 11.93
CA VAL A 26 4.94 -18.40 11.57
C VAL A 26 4.79 -19.47 10.47
N LYS A 27 3.72 -20.29 10.51
CA LYS A 27 3.47 -21.31 9.49
C LYS A 27 3.15 -20.71 8.12
N LEU A 28 2.43 -19.60 8.11
CA LEU A 28 2.17 -18.85 6.89
C LEU A 28 3.48 -18.29 6.29
N VAL A 29 4.35 -17.69 7.12
CA VAL A 29 5.64 -17.17 6.68
C VAL A 29 6.55 -18.25 6.13
N GLU A 30 6.60 -19.44 6.77
CA GLU A 30 7.35 -20.59 6.28
C GLU A 30 6.90 -21.00 4.86
N ARG A 31 5.57 -21.11 4.63
CA ARG A 31 5.01 -21.43 3.30
C ARG A 31 5.37 -20.37 2.26
N ILE A 32 5.24 -19.09 2.61
CA ILE A 32 5.56 -17.98 1.71
C ILE A 32 7.04 -18.00 1.35
N ARG A 33 7.93 -18.16 2.33
CA ARG A 33 9.40 -18.21 2.11
C ARG A 33 9.79 -19.40 1.23
N LYS A 34 9.18 -20.57 1.45
CA LYS A 34 9.43 -21.77 0.63
C LYS A 34 9.07 -21.55 -0.84
N GLU A 35 7.86 -21.03 -1.11
CA GLU A 35 7.43 -20.76 -2.49
C GLU A 35 8.26 -19.64 -3.12
N LYS A 36 8.59 -18.58 -2.38
CA LYS A 36 9.49 -17.52 -2.85
C LYS A 36 10.84 -18.07 -3.30
N GLY A 37 11.43 -18.97 -2.51
CA GLY A 37 12.69 -19.63 -2.86
C GLY A 37 12.60 -20.44 -4.15
N GLN A 38 11.46 -21.11 -4.38
CA GLN A 38 11.22 -21.83 -5.63
C GLN A 38 11.07 -20.89 -6.83
N LEU A 39 10.28 -19.81 -6.69
CA LEU A 39 10.10 -18.81 -7.75
C LEU A 39 11.40 -18.14 -8.17
N VAL A 40 12.32 -17.91 -7.22
CA VAL A 40 13.68 -17.42 -7.52
C VAL A 40 14.50 -18.45 -8.30
N LYS A 41 14.43 -19.74 -7.93
CA LYS A 41 15.13 -20.83 -8.65
C LYS A 41 14.58 -20.99 -10.06
N ASP A 42 13.27 -20.85 -10.23
CA ASP A 42 12.60 -20.94 -11.52
C ASP A 42 12.78 -19.69 -12.40
N GLY A 43 13.49 -18.66 -11.93
CA GLY A 43 13.68 -17.39 -12.64
C GLY A 43 12.43 -16.52 -12.79
N LYS A 44 11.32 -16.89 -12.11
CA LYS A 44 10.04 -16.15 -12.19
C LYS A 44 10.09 -14.82 -11.46
N ILE A 45 10.89 -14.72 -10.41
CA ILE A 45 11.20 -13.48 -9.71
C ILE A 45 12.72 -13.32 -9.60
N GLY A 46 13.17 -12.06 -9.61
CA GLY A 46 14.61 -11.76 -9.53
C GLY A 46 15.21 -12.15 -8.19
N LYS A 47 16.45 -12.66 -8.20
CA LYS A 47 17.22 -12.89 -6.98
C LYS A 47 17.49 -11.55 -6.31
N THR A 48 16.97 -11.35 -5.11
CA THR A 48 17.25 -10.17 -4.29
C THR A 48 17.89 -10.59 -2.98
N LYS A 49 18.89 -9.80 -2.53
CA LYS A 49 19.42 -9.97 -1.17
C LYS A 49 18.29 -9.56 -0.19
N LEU A 50 17.88 -10.49 0.65
CA LEU A 50 16.92 -10.20 1.70
C LEU A 50 17.52 -9.22 2.72
N THR A 51 16.66 -8.42 3.32
CA THR A 51 17.03 -7.60 4.47
C THR A 51 17.40 -8.49 5.66
N PRO A 52 18.26 -8.02 6.59
CA PRO A 52 18.60 -8.77 7.80
C PRO A 52 17.34 -9.16 8.60
N GLU A 53 17.46 -10.18 9.44
CA GLU A 53 16.43 -10.52 10.42
C GLU A 53 16.21 -9.33 11.37
N ILE A 54 15.06 -9.33 12.08
CA ILE A 54 14.64 -8.25 12.96
C ILE A 54 15.36 -8.39 14.30
N GLU A 55 16.04 -7.34 14.73
CA GLU A 55 16.63 -7.26 16.06
C GLU A 55 15.58 -6.83 17.09
N SER A 56 15.76 -7.22 18.35
CA SER A 56 14.77 -6.97 19.42
C SER A 56 14.49 -5.48 19.62
N GLU A 57 15.51 -4.65 19.40
CA GLU A 57 15.45 -3.19 19.56
C GLU A 57 14.65 -2.50 18.44
N GLU A 58 14.47 -3.18 17.31
CA GLU A 58 13.66 -2.66 16.20
C GLU A 58 12.15 -2.85 16.42
N ILE A 59 11.75 -3.72 17.36
CA ILE A 59 10.34 -4.05 17.62
C ILE A 59 9.64 -2.86 18.28
N PRO A 60 8.66 -2.22 17.60
CA PRO A 60 8.09 -0.97 18.08
C PRO A 60 7.08 -1.14 19.24
N TYR A 61 6.48 -2.32 19.38
CA TYR A 61 5.51 -2.65 20.42
C TYR A 61 5.26 -4.17 20.50
N PRO A 62 4.75 -4.68 21.62
CA PRO A 62 4.38 -6.09 21.74
C PRO A 62 3.16 -6.42 20.88
N ILE A 63 3.16 -7.63 20.31
CA ILE A 63 2.07 -8.17 19.48
C ILE A 63 1.49 -9.43 20.13
N PRO A 64 0.27 -9.87 19.76
CA PRO A 64 -0.32 -11.11 20.24
C PRO A 64 0.55 -12.34 19.98
N LYS A 65 0.41 -13.36 20.84
CA LYS A 65 1.28 -14.57 20.85
C LYS A 65 1.36 -15.33 19.52
N ASN A 66 0.23 -15.37 18.76
CA ASN A 66 0.16 -16.09 17.48
C ASN A 66 0.59 -15.23 16.28
N TRP A 67 0.97 -13.97 16.52
CA TRP A 67 1.49 -13.06 15.51
C TRP A 67 3.00 -13.19 15.40
N ILE A 68 3.56 -12.68 14.29
CA ILE A 68 5.00 -12.57 14.10
C ILE A 68 5.35 -11.20 13.49
N TRP A 69 6.43 -10.60 13.95
CA TRP A 69 7.05 -9.52 13.22
C TRP A 69 7.82 -10.07 12.03
N THR A 70 7.63 -9.50 10.86
CA THR A 70 8.37 -9.84 9.64
C THR A 70 8.69 -8.60 8.85
N ARG A 71 9.71 -8.64 8.00
CA ARG A 71 9.97 -7.57 7.02
C ARG A 71 9.14 -7.81 5.76
N LEU A 72 8.76 -6.72 5.11
CA LEU A 72 7.91 -6.79 3.92
C LEU A 72 8.56 -7.61 2.80
N ASP A 73 9.88 -7.46 2.60
CA ASP A 73 10.60 -8.23 1.57
C ASP A 73 10.79 -9.71 1.91
N HIS A 74 10.61 -10.13 3.16
CA HIS A 74 10.62 -11.54 3.52
C HIS A 74 9.39 -12.30 3.02
N ILE A 75 8.28 -11.59 2.86
CA ILE A 75 6.97 -12.17 2.48
C ILE A 75 6.42 -11.68 1.14
N THR A 76 7.14 -10.78 0.44
CA THR A 76 6.77 -10.28 -0.89
C THR A 76 8.00 -10.16 -1.79
N TYR A 77 7.81 -9.88 -3.08
CA TYR A 77 8.87 -9.45 -3.97
C TYR A 77 8.73 -7.95 -4.23
N ILE A 78 9.81 -7.19 -3.98
CA ILE A 78 9.80 -5.74 -4.11
C ILE A 78 10.79 -5.32 -5.19
N SER A 79 10.33 -4.48 -6.10
CA SER A 79 11.10 -3.92 -7.19
C SER A 79 10.71 -2.46 -7.42
N THR A 80 11.63 -1.67 -7.94
CA THR A 80 11.35 -0.30 -8.39
C THR A 80 11.25 -0.25 -9.90
N GLY A 81 10.49 0.70 -10.42
CA GLY A 81 10.39 0.91 -11.85
C GLY A 81 11.56 1.70 -12.42
N SER A 82 11.46 2.01 -13.70
CA SER A 82 12.42 2.82 -14.45
C SER A 82 11.68 3.74 -15.42
N THR A 83 12.38 4.78 -15.87
CA THR A 83 11.86 5.74 -16.85
C THR A 83 12.66 5.59 -18.14
N PRO A 84 12.03 5.14 -19.25
CA PRO A 84 12.65 5.23 -20.56
C PRO A 84 13.02 6.68 -20.90
N SER A 85 14.10 6.88 -21.65
CA SER A 85 14.50 8.23 -22.06
C SER A 85 13.39 8.93 -22.85
N THR A 86 12.94 10.07 -22.38
CA THR A 86 11.92 10.89 -23.06
C THR A 86 12.38 11.49 -24.37
N SER A 87 13.70 11.56 -24.61
CA SER A 87 14.29 11.99 -25.87
C SER A 87 14.14 10.93 -26.98
N THR A 88 13.95 9.65 -26.63
CA THR A 88 13.77 8.54 -27.57
C THR A 88 12.29 8.37 -27.88
N LYS A 89 11.81 9.08 -28.91
CA LYS A 89 10.39 9.08 -29.31
C LYS A 89 9.83 7.69 -29.58
N GLU A 90 10.66 6.77 -30.12
CA GLU A 90 10.29 5.38 -30.40
C GLU A 90 9.82 4.60 -29.15
N TYR A 91 10.18 5.03 -27.96
CA TYR A 91 9.74 4.40 -26.71
C TYR A 91 8.29 4.73 -26.35
N TYR A 92 7.72 5.78 -26.96
CA TYR A 92 6.39 6.31 -26.60
C TYR A 92 5.40 6.30 -27.76
N ILE A 93 5.86 6.61 -29.01
CA ILE A 93 4.98 6.68 -30.17
C ILE A 93 4.48 5.29 -30.54
N GLY A 94 3.16 5.12 -30.60
CA GLY A 94 2.52 3.83 -30.86
C GLY A 94 2.56 2.85 -29.70
N GLY A 95 2.90 3.31 -28.49
CA GLY A 95 2.94 2.49 -27.30
C GLY A 95 1.58 1.92 -26.90
N SER A 96 1.56 0.65 -26.50
CA SER A 96 0.36 -0.06 -26.04
C SER A 96 0.43 -0.44 -24.57
N ILE A 97 1.64 -0.53 -23.99
CA ILE A 97 1.90 -1.01 -22.63
C ILE A 97 1.74 0.15 -21.66
N PRO A 98 0.81 0.07 -20.67
CA PRO A 98 0.61 1.11 -19.67
C PRO A 98 1.88 1.38 -18.86
N TRP A 99 2.25 2.64 -18.72
CA TRP A 99 3.38 3.09 -17.89
C TRP A 99 2.88 4.01 -16.78
N VAL A 100 2.80 3.46 -15.57
CA VAL A 100 2.23 4.10 -14.39
C VAL A 100 3.27 4.95 -13.69
N THR A 101 2.92 6.19 -13.39
CA THR A 101 3.74 7.14 -12.62
C THR A 101 3.20 7.30 -11.19
N SER A 102 4.02 7.83 -10.30
CA SER A 102 3.63 8.05 -8.90
C SER A 102 2.44 9.00 -8.73
N SER A 103 2.11 9.84 -9.71
CA SER A 103 0.92 10.71 -9.65
C SER A 103 -0.39 9.91 -9.64
N LEU A 104 -0.41 8.74 -10.28
CA LEU A 104 -1.59 7.87 -10.33
C LEU A 104 -1.85 7.12 -9.01
N THR A 105 -0.89 7.10 -8.08
CA THR A 105 -1.07 6.43 -6.78
C THR A 105 -2.06 7.12 -5.84
N SER A 106 -2.59 8.29 -6.23
CA SER A 106 -3.75 8.91 -5.57
C SER A 106 -5.05 8.11 -5.76
N GLN A 107 -5.12 7.29 -6.81
CA GLN A 107 -6.22 6.35 -7.05
C GLN A 107 -6.00 5.08 -6.20
N LYS A 108 -7.06 4.58 -5.56
CA LYS A 108 -6.97 3.32 -4.79
C LYS A 108 -6.69 2.12 -5.69
N LEU A 109 -7.20 2.15 -6.92
CA LEU A 109 -7.06 1.12 -7.93
C LEU A 109 -6.81 1.79 -9.29
N ILE A 110 -5.76 1.39 -10.00
CA ILE A 110 -5.32 1.99 -11.26
C ILE A 110 -5.75 1.09 -12.42
N PHE A 111 -6.74 1.51 -13.18
CA PHE A 111 -7.24 0.80 -14.38
C PHE A 111 -6.72 1.36 -15.68
N ASN A 112 -6.06 2.51 -15.65
CA ASN A 112 -5.53 3.16 -16.84
C ASN A 112 -4.27 3.96 -16.53
N ALA A 113 -3.43 4.15 -17.53
CA ALA A 113 -2.32 5.10 -17.52
C ALA A 113 -2.37 5.93 -18.80
N ASP A 114 -2.33 7.25 -18.67
CA ASP A 114 -2.36 8.17 -19.81
C ASP A 114 -1.14 7.99 -20.72
N THR A 115 0.00 7.65 -20.12
CA THR A 115 1.22 7.36 -20.85
C THR A 115 1.34 5.86 -21.09
N LYS A 116 1.61 5.49 -22.36
CA LYS A 116 1.93 4.13 -22.76
C LYS A 116 3.29 4.10 -23.40
N ILE A 117 3.97 2.96 -23.30
CA ILE A 117 5.29 2.71 -23.89
C ILE A 117 5.23 1.53 -24.84
N THR A 118 6.23 1.43 -25.72
CA THR A 118 6.36 0.37 -26.70
C THR A 118 7.04 -0.88 -26.10
N GLU A 119 6.90 -2.03 -26.74
CA GLU A 119 7.65 -3.24 -26.41
C GLU A 119 9.15 -2.99 -26.50
N LYS A 120 9.61 -2.22 -27.48
CA LYS A 120 11.01 -1.79 -27.61
C LYS A 120 11.50 -1.07 -26.36
N ALA A 121 10.71 -0.18 -25.77
CA ALA A 121 11.07 0.49 -24.51
C ALA A 121 11.20 -0.52 -23.35
N VAL A 122 10.34 -1.53 -23.30
CA VAL A 122 10.39 -2.59 -22.29
C VAL A 122 11.67 -3.40 -22.41
N GLU A 123 12.05 -3.80 -23.62
CA GLU A 123 13.25 -4.58 -23.91
C GLU A 123 14.53 -3.78 -23.66
N ASP A 124 14.68 -2.62 -24.33
CA ASP A 124 15.90 -1.80 -24.28
C ASP A 124 16.19 -1.27 -22.87
N CYS A 125 15.15 -0.94 -22.09
CA CYS A 125 15.26 -0.43 -20.72
C CYS A 125 15.12 -1.52 -19.64
N SER A 126 14.99 -2.80 -20.03
CA SER A 126 14.79 -3.95 -19.13
C SER A 126 13.66 -3.70 -18.12
N LEU A 127 12.56 -3.14 -18.58
CA LEU A 127 11.41 -2.83 -17.74
C LEU A 127 10.63 -4.11 -17.41
N LYS A 128 10.02 -4.12 -16.23
CA LYS A 128 9.15 -5.22 -15.82
C LYS A 128 7.69 -4.83 -16.00
N ILE A 129 6.92 -5.72 -16.60
CA ILE A 129 5.46 -5.62 -16.59
C ILE A 129 4.97 -6.34 -15.32
N TYR A 130 4.38 -5.58 -14.44
CA TYR A 130 3.81 -6.09 -13.18
C TYR A 130 2.38 -6.54 -13.42
N PRO A 131 1.97 -7.68 -12.83
CA PRO A 131 0.60 -8.19 -12.99
C PRO A 131 -0.42 -7.34 -12.25
N GLU A 132 -1.68 -7.49 -12.62
CA GLU A 132 -2.83 -7.04 -11.83
C GLU A 132 -2.72 -7.51 -10.38
N GLY A 133 -3.22 -6.73 -9.44
CA GLY A 133 -3.13 -7.00 -8.00
C GLY A 133 -1.80 -6.63 -7.37
N THR A 134 -0.81 -6.13 -8.13
CA THR A 134 0.44 -5.59 -7.58
C THR A 134 0.14 -4.31 -6.79
N LEU A 135 0.63 -4.20 -5.55
CA LEU A 135 0.56 -2.94 -4.81
C LEU A 135 1.72 -2.03 -5.22
N LEU A 136 1.42 -0.75 -5.36
CA LEU A 136 2.39 0.30 -5.62
C LEU A 136 2.52 1.22 -4.42
N VAL A 137 3.76 1.60 -4.10
CA VAL A 137 4.05 2.64 -3.11
C VAL A 137 4.82 3.75 -3.80
N ALA A 138 4.31 4.98 -3.71
CA ALA A 138 5.02 6.16 -4.24
C ALA A 138 6.23 6.50 -3.36
N LEU A 139 7.42 6.47 -3.96
CA LEU A 139 8.70 6.79 -3.28
C LEU A 139 8.95 8.29 -3.24
N TYR A 140 8.55 8.97 -4.31
CA TYR A 140 8.73 10.40 -4.54
C TYR A 140 7.40 11.06 -4.89
N GLY A 141 7.34 12.37 -4.74
CA GLY A 141 6.22 13.20 -5.10
C GLY A 141 6.08 14.40 -4.16
N GLN A 142 5.49 15.46 -4.68
CA GLN A 142 5.21 16.67 -3.88
C GLN A 142 3.92 16.47 -3.05
N GLY A 143 3.86 17.11 -1.89
CA GLY A 143 2.67 17.15 -1.06
C GLY A 143 2.21 15.76 -0.59
N LYS A 144 1.03 15.33 -1.03
CA LYS A 144 0.36 14.12 -0.55
C LYS A 144 0.79 12.82 -1.25
N THR A 145 1.60 12.86 -2.31
CA THR A 145 1.88 11.69 -3.16
C THR A 145 2.80 10.67 -2.49
N ARG A 146 3.84 11.13 -1.80
CA ARG A 146 4.83 10.25 -1.18
C ARG A 146 4.19 9.29 -0.16
N GLY A 147 4.51 8.01 -0.28
CA GLY A 147 4.00 6.95 0.58
C GLY A 147 2.57 6.52 0.28
N GLN A 148 1.89 7.13 -0.69
CA GLN A 148 0.58 6.64 -1.13
C GLN A 148 0.68 5.21 -1.61
N VAL A 149 -0.35 4.44 -1.27
CA VAL A 149 -0.50 3.03 -1.63
C VAL A 149 -1.66 2.90 -2.62
N SER A 150 -1.40 2.27 -3.74
CA SER A 150 -2.37 1.98 -4.78
C SER A 150 -2.24 0.53 -5.23
N GLU A 151 -3.18 0.04 -6.00
CA GLU A 151 -3.18 -1.30 -6.56
C GLU A 151 -3.32 -1.22 -8.08
N LEU A 152 -2.59 -2.05 -8.81
CA LEU A 152 -2.79 -2.20 -10.25
C LEU A 152 -4.04 -3.03 -10.53
N GLY A 153 -5.00 -2.48 -11.26
CA GLY A 153 -6.15 -3.18 -11.82
C GLY A 153 -5.92 -3.69 -13.24
N ILE A 154 -4.72 -3.48 -13.78
CA ILE A 154 -4.27 -3.92 -15.09
C ILE A 154 -2.78 -4.29 -15.04
N PRO A 155 -2.27 -5.15 -15.92
CA PRO A 155 -0.83 -5.30 -16.11
C PRO A 155 -0.21 -3.99 -16.59
N ALA A 156 0.88 -3.54 -15.94
CA ALA A 156 1.53 -2.27 -16.25
C ALA A 156 3.02 -2.26 -15.90
N THR A 157 3.78 -1.40 -16.58
CA THR A 157 5.09 -0.96 -16.13
C THR A 157 4.97 0.24 -15.19
N ILE A 158 6.00 0.55 -14.44
CA ILE A 158 6.01 1.67 -13.48
C ILE A 158 7.28 2.51 -13.63
N ASN A 159 7.20 3.78 -13.24
CA ASN A 159 8.38 4.65 -13.22
C ASN A 159 9.25 4.43 -11.95
N GLN A 160 10.44 5.03 -11.91
CA GLN A 160 11.36 4.93 -10.78
C GLN A 160 10.84 5.57 -9.49
N ALA A 161 9.78 6.38 -9.57
CA ALA A 161 9.14 6.98 -8.40
C ALA A 161 8.16 6.05 -7.70
N CYS A 162 7.96 4.84 -8.21
CA CYS A 162 7.12 3.80 -7.66
C CYS A 162 7.93 2.57 -7.26
N SER A 163 7.55 1.96 -6.14
CA SER A 163 7.96 0.62 -5.73
C SER A 163 6.80 -0.34 -5.89
N ALA A 164 7.00 -1.44 -6.62
CA ALA A 164 6.04 -2.52 -6.78
C ALA A 164 6.22 -3.58 -5.69
N ILE A 165 5.14 -3.99 -5.09
CA ILE A 165 5.05 -5.10 -4.14
C ILE A 165 4.24 -6.19 -4.83
N VAL A 166 4.93 -7.25 -5.24
CA VAL A 166 4.37 -8.32 -6.07
C VAL A 166 3.97 -9.51 -5.19
N PHE A 167 2.84 -10.09 -5.52
CA PHE A 167 2.27 -11.25 -4.84
C PHE A 167 2.28 -12.49 -5.74
N TRP A 168 2.25 -13.66 -5.09
CA TRP A 168 2.12 -14.98 -5.72
C TRP A 168 1.17 -15.85 -4.90
N LYS A 169 0.97 -17.12 -5.28
CA LYS A 169 -0.07 -17.97 -4.71
C LYS A 169 -0.07 -18.03 -3.17
N ALA A 170 1.09 -18.23 -2.54
CA ALA A 170 1.16 -18.38 -1.07
C ALA A 170 0.91 -17.08 -0.31
N ASN A 171 1.27 -15.92 -0.89
CA ASN A 171 1.11 -14.63 -0.21
C ASN A 171 -0.02 -13.75 -0.77
N ALA A 172 -0.71 -14.16 -1.83
CA ALA A 172 -1.87 -13.43 -2.34
C ALA A 172 -2.95 -13.18 -1.25
N PRO A 173 -3.24 -14.15 -0.36
CA PRO A 173 -4.23 -13.93 0.69
C PRO A 173 -3.89 -12.85 1.72
N VAL A 174 -2.59 -12.49 1.88
CA VAL A 174 -2.18 -11.43 2.84
C VAL A 174 -2.24 -10.02 2.22
N LYS A 175 -2.51 -9.89 0.93
CA LYS A 175 -2.47 -8.62 0.20
C LYS A 175 -3.31 -7.52 0.85
N GLU A 176 -4.58 -7.80 1.15
CA GLU A 176 -5.49 -6.79 1.71
C GLU A 176 -5.05 -6.32 3.09
N TYR A 177 -4.54 -7.24 3.92
CA TYR A 177 -3.98 -6.86 5.21
C TYR A 177 -2.70 -6.01 5.04
N LEU A 178 -1.80 -6.38 4.12
CA LEU A 178 -0.61 -5.58 3.83
C LEU A 178 -0.96 -4.19 3.30
N LYS A 179 -1.95 -4.10 2.42
CA LYS A 179 -2.47 -2.81 1.92
C LYS A 179 -2.94 -1.91 3.08
N LEU A 180 -3.65 -2.50 4.05
CA LEU A 180 -4.10 -1.80 5.26
C LEU A 180 -2.90 -1.31 6.10
N VAL A 181 -1.92 -2.18 6.38
CA VAL A 181 -0.72 -1.81 7.15
C VAL A 181 0.07 -0.71 6.47
N LEU A 182 0.31 -0.83 5.16
CA LEU A 182 1.05 0.16 4.39
C LEU A 182 0.32 1.50 4.34
N THR A 183 -1.00 1.51 4.19
CA THR A 183 -1.82 2.73 4.23
C THR A 183 -1.73 3.41 5.59
N GLY A 184 -1.81 2.63 6.69
CA GLY A 184 -1.64 3.15 8.04
C GLY A 184 -0.24 3.72 8.30
N ASN A 185 0.80 3.05 7.80
CA ASN A 185 2.18 3.54 7.89
C ASN A 185 2.41 4.83 7.09
N TYR A 186 1.71 5.00 5.96
CA TYR A 186 1.78 6.24 5.18
C TYR A 186 1.38 7.47 6.00
N GLU A 187 0.28 7.39 6.74
CA GLU A 187 -0.16 8.50 7.61
C GLU A 187 0.90 8.83 8.68
N LYS A 188 1.58 7.83 9.22
CA LYS A 188 2.69 8.00 10.17
C LYS A 188 3.89 8.68 9.52
N ILE A 189 4.32 8.20 8.35
CA ILE A 189 5.44 8.77 7.60
C ILE A 189 5.15 10.24 7.29
N ARG A 190 3.92 10.55 6.90
CA ARG A 190 3.49 11.90 6.57
C ARG A 190 3.45 12.82 7.78
N SER A 191 3.02 12.34 8.95
CA SER A 191 3.01 13.11 10.18
C SER A 191 4.43 13.51 10.64
N ILE A 192 5.40 12.60 10.47
CA ILE A 192 6.81 12.86 10.78
C ILE A 192 7.39 13.90 9.81
N SER A 193 6.99 13.87 8.54
CA SER A 193 7.49 14.79 7.51
C SER A 193 7.00 16.24 7.67
N ALA A 194 5.93 16.47 8.41
CA ALA A 194 5.45 17.82 8.73
C ALA A 194 6.41 18.61 9.66
N GLY A 195 7.36 17.93 10.31
CA GLY A 195 8.37 18.54 11.20
C GLY A 195 9.68 19.00 10.53
N GLY A 196 9.75 19.09 9.20
CA GLY A 196 10.85 19.77 8.47
C GLY A 196 11.92 18.88 7.83
N ALA A 197 12.23 17.70 8.32
CA ALA A 197 13.15 16.75 7.68
C ALA A 197 12.34 15.64 7.00
N GLN A 198 12.13 15.72 5.69
CA GLN A 198 11.39 14.68 4.97
C GLN A 198 12.29 13.46 4.75
N PRO A 199 12.08 12.32 5.43
CA PRO A 199 12.82 11.11 5.13
C PRO A 199 12.47 10.66 3.71
N ASN A 200 13.47 10.61 2.83
CA ASN A 200 13.28 10.07 1.49
C ASN A 200 12.89 8.60 1.60
N LEU A 201 11.74 8.23 1.01
CA LEU A 201 11.41 6.85 0.76
C LEU A 201 12.27 6.33 -0.39
N ASN A 202 12.77 5.11 -0.24
CA ASN A 202 13.45 4.39 -1.28
C ASN A 202 13.09 2.91 -1.20
N GLY A 203 13.45 2.14 -2.21
CA GLY A 203 13.13 0.70 -2.26
C GLY A 203 13.62 -0.07 -1.04
N ASP A 204 14.77 0.28 -0.46
CA ASP A 204 15.31 -0.41 0.72
C ASP A 204 14.49 -0.11 1.98
N LYS A 205 14.02 1.11 2.17
CA LYS A 205 13.11 1.43 3.27
C LYS A 205 11.79 0.67 3.15
N ILE A 206 11.27 0.52 1.93
CA ILE A 206 10.07 -0.30 1.69
C ILE A 206 10.32 -1.76 2.04
N LYS A 207 11.44 -2.34 1.60
CA LYS A 207 11.84 -3.73 1.94
C LYS A 207 11.92 -3.95 3.45
N ARG A 208 12.52 -3.01 4.18
CA ARG A 208 12.72 -3.05 5.64
C ARG A 208 11.47 -2.76 6.46
N THR A 209 10.36 -2.39 5.83
CA THR A 209 9.12 -2.09 6.55
C THR A 209 8.72 -3.28 7.43
N LEU A 210 8.57 -3.02 8.73
CA LEU A 210 8.14 -4.02 9.71
C LEU A 210 6.62 -4.23 9.60
N ILE A 211 6.23 -5.48 9.50
CA ILE A 211 4.84 -5.92 9.38
C ILE A 211 4.50 -6.79 10.59
N PRO A 212 3.56 -6.36 11.44
CA PRO A 212 3.00 -7.22 12.48
C PRO A 212 1.99 -8.15 11.82
N LEU A 213 2.39 -9.39 11.54
CA LEU A 213 1.62 -10.34 10.73
C LEU A 213 0.78 -11.26 11.62
N PRO A 214 -0.57 -11.17 11.56
CA PRO A 214 -1.48 -12.10 12.24
C PRO A 214 -1.58 -13.47 11.55
N PRO A 215 -2.18 -14.47 12.22
CA PRO A 215 -2.76 -15.63 11.55
C PRO A 215 -3.65 -15.23 10.37
N LEU A 216 -3.64 -16.00 9.28
CA LEU A 216 -4.38 -15.64 8.07
C LEU A 216 -5.88 -15.42 8.31
N ALA A 217 -6.51 -16.29 9.11
CA ALA A 217 -7.93 -16.15 9.44
C ALA A 217 -8.20 -14.82 10.21
N GLU A 218 -7.28 -14.42 11.10
CA GLU A 218 -7.38 -13.16 11.83
C GLU A 218 -7.16 -11.96 10.91
N GLN A 219 -6.26 -12.04 9.91
CA GLN A 219 -6.10 -10.99 8.89
C GLN A 219 -7.43 -10.68 8.20
N HIS A 220 -8.17 -11.70 7.78
CA HIS A 220 -9.48 -11.54 7.15
C HIS A 220 -10.49 -10.87 8.09
N ARG A 221 -10.53 -11.26 9.37
CA ARG A 221 -11.40 -10.62 10.39
C ARG A 221 -11.03 -9.16 10.59
N ILE A 222 -9.73 -8.84 10.65
CA ILE A 222 -9.24 -7.46 10.80
C ILE A 222 -9.66 -6.62 9.59
N VAL A 223 -9.41 -7.08 8.36
CA VAL A 223 -9.78 -6.37 7.13
C VAL A 223 -11.28 -6.10 7.09
N ALA A 224 -12.10 -7.13 7.30
CA ALA A 224 -13.56 -6.98 7.31
C ALA A 224 -14.04 -5.98 8.38
N ARG A 225 -13.42 -5.98 9.56
CA ARG A 225 -13.76 -5.05 10.65
C ARG A 225 -13.36 -3.61 10.32
N VAL A 226 -12.16 -3.43 9.73
CA VAL A 226 -11.70 -2.11 9.28
C VAL A 226 -12.63 -1.57 8.21
N ASP A 227 -12.99 -2.36 7.20
CA ASP A 227 -13.89 -1.94 6.12
C ASP A 227 -15.25 -1.52 6.66
N ALA A 228 -15.83 -2.28 7.60
CA ALA A 228 -17.08 -1.92 8.23
C ALA A 228 -16.99 -0.58 9.00
N LEU A 229 -15.90 -0.37 9.75
CA LEU A 229 -15.69 0.88 10.50
C LEU A 229 -15.42 2.07 9.58
N MET A 230 -14.68 1.87 8.48
CA MET A 230 -14.45 2.94 7.49
C MET A 230 -15.75 3.38 6.81
N LYS A 231 -16.65 2.43 6.46
CA LYS A 231 -17.98 2.76 5.95
C LYS A 231 -18.81 3.57 6.93
N LEU A 232 -18.74 3.25 8.24
CA LEU A 232 -19.37 4.06 9.28
C LEU A 232 -18.78 5.47 9.37
N CYS A 233 -17.46 5.61 9.26
CA CYS A 233 -16.81 6.92 9.21
C CYS A 233 -17.28 7.74 7.99
N ASP A 234 -17.39 7.11 6.81
CA ASP A 234 -17.89 7.76 5.59
C ASP A 234 -19.32 8.26 5.79
N ALA A 235 -20.20 7.42 6.35
CA ALA A 235 -21.59 7.77 6.62
C ALA A 235 -21.71 8.91 7.64
N LEU A 236 -20.90 8.91 8.69
CA LEU A 236 -20.88 9.98 9.69
C LEU A 236 -20.40 11.31 9.07
N GLU A 237 -19.35 11.28 8.29
CA GLU A 237 -18.83 12.48 7.61
C GLU A 237 -19.86 13.06 6.63
N ALA A 238 -20.57 12.21 5.89
CA ALA A 238 -21.65 12.65 4.99
C ALA A 238 -22.78 13.35 5.77
N ARG A 239 -23.25 12.75 6.87
CA ARG A 239 -24.31 13.34 7.72
C ARG A 239 -23.88 14.65 8.37
N LEU A 240 -22.62 14.75 8.82
CA LEU A 240 -22.11 15.99 9.39
C LEU A 240 -22.05 17.12 8.36
N LYS A 241 -21.63 16.83 7.13
CA LYS A 241 -21.62 17.80 6.02
C LYS A 241 -23.02 18.26 5.67
N GLU A 242 -23.99 17.35 5.58
CA GLU A 242 -25.39 17.66 5.30
C GLU A 242 -25.98 18.56 6.41
N ARG A 243 -25.76 18.21 7.67
CA ARG A 243 -26.20 19.00 8.82
C ARG A 243 -25.61 20.41 8.80
N ALA A 244 -24.32 20.54 8.54
CA ALA A 244 -23.66 21.85 8.43
C ALA A 244 -24.25 22.70 7.29
N ALA A 245 -24.54 22.08 6.14
CA ALA A 245 -25.18 22.75 5.02
C ALA A 245 -26.61 23.23 5.33
N VAL A 246 -27.41 22.43 6.08
CA VAL A 246 -28.75 22.81 6.54
C VAL A 246 -28.68 23.96 7.52
N GLN A 247 -27.78 23.87 8.51
CA GLN A 247 -27.57 24.97 9.48
C GLN A 247 -27.17 26.27 8.82
N GLY A 248 -26.24 26.22 7.84
CA GLY A 248 -25.82 27.40 7.07
C GLY A 248 -26.98 28.05 6.31
N ARG A 249 -27.87 27.24 5.71
CA ARG A 249 -29.08 27.76 5.02
C ARG A 249 -30.07 28.41 5.99
N LEU A 250 -30.31 27.79 7.15
CA LEU A 250 -31.22 28.34 8.17
C LEU A 250 -30.67 29.67 8.71
N VAL A 251 -29.38 29.77 9.05
CA VAL A 251 -28.79 31.02 9.49
C VAL A 251 -28.90 32.10 8.41
N GLY A 252 -28.63 31.74 7.15
CA GLY A 252 -28.76 32.69 6.03
C GLY A 252 -30.19 33.19 5.79
N SER A 253 -31.24 32.37 6.01
CA SER A 253 -32.62 32.79 5.90
C SER A 253 -33.05 33.72 7.05
N VAL A 254 -32.66 33.40 8.29
CA VAL A 254 -32.94 34.24 9.45
C VAL A 254 -32.26 35.61 9.35
N VAL A 255 -30.98 35.65 8.93
CA VAL A 255 -30.29 36.93 8.73
C VAL A 255 -30.95 37.79 7.66
N LYS A 256 -31.42 37.19 6.56
CA LYS A 256 -32.17 37.94 5.54
C LYS A 256 -33.45 38.54 6.07
N GLU A 257 -34.19 37.82 6.92
CA GLU A 257 -35.47 38.25 7.47
C GLU A 257 -35.30 39.36 8.54
N VAL A 258 -34.17 39.38 9.25
CA VAL A 258 -33.88 40.40 10.29
C VAL A 258 -33.27 41.70 9.70
N VAL A 259 -32.69 41.63 8.50
CA VAL A 259 -31.99 42.76 7.85
C VAL A 259 -32.88 43.43 6.76
N SER A 260 -33.96 42.80 6.37
CA SER A 260 -35.04 43.37 5.51
C SER A 260 -36.10 44.09 6.30
#